data_50f7f8009b1b98f79ebd6a2e2a4da74a
#
_entry.id   50f7f8009b1b98f79ebd6a2e2a4da74a
#
_cell.length_a   1.000
_cell.length_b   1.000
_cell.length_c   1.000
_cell.angle_alpha   90.00
_cell.angle_beta   90.00
_cell.angle_gamma   90.00
#
_symmetry.space_group_name_H-M   'P 1'
#
loop_
_entity.id
_entity.type
_entity.pdbx_description
1 polymer ?
#
loop_
_entity_poly.entity_id
_entity_poly.type
_entity_poly.pdbx_seq_one_letter_code
_entity_poly.pdbx_strand_id
1 'polypeptide(L)'
;MQQFIVQLKDVNIYQQKVLVLQNVNLKIAKGEFAYLIGKTGSGKSSLLKTLYAALPLTEGKGEVAGYDLAKLDRRSIPLLRRKLGIVFQDFNLLIDRTVDQNLRFVMDATGWRDEKSIKRRINEVLEQVSLSDKLYKMPHELSGGEQQRVVIARALLNKPALIVADEPTGNLDPETSDDILLLMRQLASQNNSAVLFATHDYRILEHFPARIIRCLNGKILEEEGFEV
;
A
#
# COMPACT_ATOMS: atom_id res chain seq x y z
N MET A 1 -14.10 -20.84 4.70
CA MET A 1 -14.27 -19.99 3.49
C MET A 1 -13.14 -18.99 3.47
N GLN A 2 -12.45 -18.85 2.35
CA GLN A 2 -11.38 -17.84 2.19
C GLN A 2 -11.99 -16.43 2.24
N GLN A 3 -11.50 -15.57 3.13
CA GLN A 3 -11.99 -14.19 3.27
C GLN A 3 -11.16 -13.27 2.36
N PHE A 4 -11.81 -12.60 1.42
CA PHE A 4 -11.15 -11.64 0.54
C PHE A 4 -11.19 -10.23 1.12
N ILE A 5 -10.09 -9.50 0.98
CA ILE A 5 -9.95 -8.09 1.39
C ILE A 5 -10.18 -7.14 0.21
N VAL A 6 -9.94 -7.61 -1.01
CA VAL A 6 -10.27 -6.93 -2.26
C VAL A 6 -11.10 -7.87 -3.13
N GLN A 7 -12.19 -7.37 -3.68
CA GLN A 7 -12.99 -8.07 -4.69
C GLN A 7 -13.43 -7.06 -5.74
N LEU A 8 -12.93 -7.22 -6.96
CA LEU A 8 -13.37 -6.46 -8.12
C LEU A 8 -14.00 -7.42 -9.12
N LYS A 9 -15.14 -7.03 -9.70
CA LYS A 9 -15.85 -7.80 -10.72
C LYS A 9 -16.29 -6.88 -11.84
N ASP A 10 -15.84 -7.19 -13.07
CA ASP A 10 -16.18 -6.49 -14.31
C ASP A 10 -15.96 -4.96 -14.22
N VAL A 11 -14.87 -4.55 -13.55
CA VAL A 11 -14.58 -3.15 -13.25
C VAL A 11 -13.86 -2.49 -14.42
N ASN A 12 -14.35 -1.33 -14.86
CA ASN A 12 -13.65 -0.44 -15.76
C ASN A 12 -13.05 0.75 -14.97
N ILE A 13 -11.77 1.02 -15.17
CA ILE A 13 -11.05 2.08 -14.48
C ILE A 13 -10.72 3.19 -15.44
N TYR A 14 -11.18 4.39 -15.09
CA TYR A 14 -10.98 5.61 -15.88
C TYR A 14 -10.03 6.56 -15.16
N GLN A 15 -9.17 7.21 -15.92
CA GLN A 15 -8.44 8.39 -15.48
C GLN A 15 -8.98 9.59 -16.27
N GLN A 16 -9.70 10.47 -15.58
CA GLN A 16 -10.56 11.47 -16.21
C GLN A 16 -11.60 10.79 -17.12
N LYS A 17 -11.52 10.96 -18.46
CA LYS A 17 -12.41 10.33 -19.45
C LYS A 17 -11.75 9.20 -20.24
N VAL A 18 -10.49 8.87 -19.93
CA VAL A 18 -9.74 7.83 -20.66
C VAL A 18 -9.90 6.50 -19.91
N LEU A 19 -10.35 5.47 -20.62
CA LEU A 19 -10.39 4.10 -20.11
C LEU A 19 -8.95 3.59 -20.03
N VAL A 20 -8.49 3.29 -18.81
CA VAL A 20 -7.12 2.82 -18.54
C VAL A 20 -7.08 1.31 -18.39
N LEU A 21 -8.03 0.75 -17.66
CA LEU A 21 -8.18 -0.70 -17.48
C LEU A 21 -9.63 -1.11 -17.72
N GLN A 22 -9.82 -2.19 -18.47
CA GLN A 22 -11.14 -2.70 -18.82
C GLN A 22 -11.38 -4.09 -18.24
N ASN A 23 -12.61 -4.35 -17.81
CA ASN A 23 -13.10 -5.66 -17.34
C ASN A 23 -12.18 -6.28 -16.28
N VAL A 24 -11.78 -5.48 -15.28
CA VAL A 24 -10.90 -5.93 -14.20
C VAL A 24 -11.66 -6.86 -13.28
N ASN A 25 -11.16 -8.09 -13.17
CA ASN A 25 -11.60 -9.09 -12.20
C ASN A 25 -10.39 -9.40 -11.31
N LEU A 26 -10.49 -9.13 -10.01
CA LEU A 26 -9.38 -9.27 -9.06
C LEU A 26 -9.89 -9.64 -7.69
N LYS A 27 -9.26 -10.62 -7.06
CA LYS A 27 -9.50 -10.98 -5.66
C LYS A 27 -8.16 -11.05 -4.93
N ILE A 28 -8.07 -10.42 -3.77
CA ILE A 28 -6.94 -10.53 -2.86
C ILE A 28 -7.46 -11.10 -1.54
N ALA A 29 -6.87 -12.19 -1.09
CA ALA A 29 -7.24 -12.80 0.18
C ALA A 29 -6.64 -12.01 1.36
N LYS A 30 -7.22 -12.19 2.55
CA LYS A 30 -6.67 -11.64 3.78
C LYS A 30 -5.30 -12.27 4.08
N GLY A 31 -4.31 -11.43 4.40
CA GLY A 31 -2.93 -11.87 4.68
C GLY A 31 -2.13 -12.27 3.44
N GLU A 32 -2.69 -12.15 2.24
CA GLU A 32 -2.03 -12.48 0.99
C GLU A 32 -1.01 -11.41 0.59
N PHE A 33 0.16 -11.83 0.11
CA PHE A 33 1.12 -10.94 -0.54
C PHE A 33 1.08 -11.21 -2.05
N ALA A 34 0.77 -10.18 -2.84
CA ALA A 34 0.71 -10.27 -4.29
C ALA A 34 1.47 -9.12 -4.96
N TYR A 35 2.16 -9.42 -6.05
CA TYR A 35 2.76 -8.42 -6.92
C TYR A 35 1.78 -7.96 -7.99
N LEU A 36 1.77 -6.65 -8.26
CA LEU A 36 1.13 -6.04 -9.41
C LEU A 36 2.22 -5.56 -10.37
N ILE A 37 2.46 -6.29 -11.45
CA ILE A 37 3.55 -6.01 -12.37
C ILE A 37 3.06 -5.44 -13.70
N GLY A 38 3.92 -4.70 -14.37
CA GLY A 38 3.64 -4.13 -15.69
C GLY A 38 4.51 -2.91 -15.97
N LYS A 39 4.64 -2.56 -17.24
CA LYS A 39 5.42 -1.39 -17.67
C LYS A 39 4.86 -0.10 -17.06
N THR A 40 5.70 0.94 -17.00
CA THR A 40 5.23 2.29 -16.65
C THR A 40 4.10 2.71 -17.59
N GLY A 41 3.03 3.29 -17.03
CA GLY A 41 1.83 3.66 -17.81
C GLY A 41 0.86 2.52 -18.11
N SER A 42 1.09 1.27 -17.66
CA SER A 42 0.19 0.13 -17.91
C SER A 42 -1.13 0.18 -17.12
N GLY A 43 -1.28 1.09 -16.14
CA GLY A 43 -2.49 1.23 -15.33
C GLY A 43 -2.36 0.75 -13.88
N LYS A 44 -1.18 0.29 -13.42
CA LYS A 44 -0.94 -0.16 -12.03
C LYS A 44 -1.41 0.88 -11.00
N SER A 45 -0.87 2.10 -11.10
CA SER A 45 -1.22 3.19 -10.18
C SER A 45 -2.70 3.60 -10.26
N SER A 46 -3.35 3.46 -11.44
CA SER A 46 -4.79 3.72 -11.58
C SER A 46 -5.63 2.67 -10.85
N LEU A 47 -5.25 1.39 -10.92
CA LEU A 47 -5.87 0.33 -10.13
C LEU A 47 -5.71 0.63 -8.63
N LEU A 48 -4.47 0.90 -8.18
CA LEU A 48 -4.22 1.21 -6.77
C LEU A 48 -5.03 2.41 -6.30
N LYS A 49 -5.08 3.49 -7.11
CA LYS A 49 -5.88 4.71 -6.82
C LYS A 49 -7.38 4.42 -6.68
N THR A 50 -7.90 3.46 -7.44
CA THR A 50 -9.29 3.01 -7.31
C THR A 50 -9.49 2.27 -5.98
N LEU A 51 -8.56 1.41 -5.56
CA LEU A 51 -8.68 0.66 -4.31
C LEU A 51 -8.73 1.56 -3.07
N TYR A 52 -8.00 2.69 -3.06
CA TYR A 52 -8.06 3.66 -1.94
C TYR A 52 -8.93 4.89 -2.24
N ALA A 53 -9.83 4.78 -3.22
CA ALA A 53 -10.82 5.78 -3.59
C ALA A 53 -10.24 7.18 -3.89
N ALA A 54 -9.07 7.24 -4.55
CA ALA A 54 -8.57 8.46 -5.19
C ALA A 54 -9.12 8.60 -6.62
N LEU A 55 -9.44 7.47 -7.28
CA LEU A 55 -10.25 7.42 -8.48
C LEU A 55 -11.60 6.78 -8.13
N PRO A 56 -12.73 7.34 -8.59
CA PRO A 56 -14.04 6.78 -8.33
C PRO A 56 -14.25 5.49 -9.14
N LEU A 57 -14.95 4.53 -8.56
CA LEU A 57 -15.47 3.37 -9.28
C LEU A 57 -16.83 3.76 -9.90
N THR A 58 -16.89 3.81 -11.23
CA THR A 58 -18.12 4.20 -11.97
C THR A 58 -18.79 3.02 -12.67
N GLU A 59 -18.03 1.96 -12.97
CA GLU A 59 -18.52 0.78 -13.68
C GLU A 59 -18.00 -0.51 -13.05
N GLY A 60 -18.85 -1.52 -12.98
CA GLY A 60 -18.56 -2.80 -12.34
C GLY A 60 -18.88 -2.81 -10.85
N LYS A 61 -18.41 -3.83 -10.13
CA LYS A 61 -18.60 -4.00 -8.69
C LYS A 61 -17.24 -4.11 -8.01
N GLY A 62 -17.06 -3.37 -6.92
CA GLY A 62 -15.79 -3.40 -6.17
C GLY A 62 -16.02 -3.28 -4.68
N GLU A 63 -15.38 -4.17 -3.92
CA GLU A 63 -15.36 -4.12 -2.46
C GLU A 63 -13.91 -4.16 -1.98
N VAL A 64 -13.56 -3.26 -1.05
CA VAL A 64 -12.25 -3.20 -0.40
C VAL A 64 -12.43 -3.02 1.09
N ALA A 65 -11.85 -3.92 1.88
CA ALA A 65 -11.90 -3.91 3.34
C ALA A 65 -13.33 -3.76 3.91
N GLY A 66 -14.33 -4.37 3.23
CA GLY A 66 -15.75 -4.33 3.59
C GLY A 66 -16.49 -3.08 3.11
N TYR A 67 -15.88 -2.24 2.28
CA TYR A 67 -16.51 -1.05 1.71
C TYR A 67 -16.82 -1.24 0.23
N ASP A 68 -18.08 -1.02 -0.17
CA ASP A 68 -18.50 -0.97 -1.58
C ASP A 68 -17.99 0.33 -2.22
N LEU A 69 -17.04 0.20 -3.16
CA LEU A 69 -16.37 1.35 -3.78
C LEU A 69 -17.33 2.24 -4.59
N ALA A 70 -18.39 1.66 -5.15
CA ALA A 70 -19.38 2.41 -5.94
C ALA A 70 -20.30 3.27 -5.07
N LYS A 71 -20.39 2.97 -3.76
CA LYS A 71 -21.25 3.69 -2.80
C LYS A 71 -20.50 4.63 -1.87
N LEU A 72 -19.19 4.81 -2.12
CA LEU A 72 -18.38 5.71 -1.29
C LEU A 72 -18.78 7.17 -1.48
N ASP A 73 -18.85 7.85 -0.35
CA ASP A 73 -19.08 9.28 -0.27
C ASP A 73 -17.95 10.01 0.50
N ARG A 74 -18.07 11.32 0.65
CA ARG A 74 -17.06 12.13 1.37
C ARG A 74 -16.87 11.72 2.83
N ARG A 75 -17.85 11.05 3.46
CA ARG A 75 -17.79 10.60 4.86
C ARG A 75 -17.19 9.22 5.00
N SER A 76 -17.47 8.31 4.05
CA SER A 76 -17.02 6.92 4.07
C SER A 76 -15.60 6.73 3.50
N ILE A 77 -15.14 7.57 2.55
CA ILE A 77 -13.77 7.52 2.02
C ILE A 77 -12.70 7.58 3.13
N PRO A 78 -12.75 8.50 4.11
CA PRO A 78 -11.78 8.50 5.22
C PRO A 78 -11.82 7.22 6.06
N LEU A 79 -12.99 6.61 6.22
CA LEU A 79 -13.16 5.37 6.98
C LEU A 79 -12.52 4.18 6.25
N LEU A 80 -12.73 4.08 4.93
CA LEU A 80 -12.01 3.12 4.10
C LEU A 80 -10.49 3.32 4.24
N ARG A 81 -9.99 4.54 4.03
CA ARG A 81 -8.55 4.84 4.07
C ARG A 81 -7.90 4.52 5.41
N ARG A 82 -8.64 4.56 6.53
CA ARG A 82 -8.14 4.08 7.84
C ARG A 82 -7.87 2.58 7.89
N LYS A 83 -8.53 1.79 7.01
CA LYS A 83 -8.31 0.34 6.88
C LYS A 83 -7.15 0.01 5.96
N LEU A 84 -6.57 1.00 5.28
CA LEU A 84 -5.52 0.84 4.30
C LEU A 84 -4.22 1.47 4.78
N GLY A 85 -3.10 0.81 4.50
CA GLY A 85 -1.77 1.40 4.54
C GLY A 85 -1.36 1.74 3.11
N ILE A 86 -0.88 2.96 2.88
CA ILE A 86 -0.44 3.38 1.55
C ILE A 86 1.03 3.73 1.60
N VAL A 87 1.82 3.08 0.74
CA VAL A 87 3.25 3.29 0.58
C VAL A 87 3.49 3.76 -0.85
N PHE A 88 4.06 4.96 -1.00
CA PHE A 88 4.33 5.58 -2.31
C PHE A 88 5.81 5.47 -2.67
N GLN A 89 6.13 5.59 -3.95
CA GLN A 89 7.48 5.69 -4.47
C GLN A 89 8.20 6.94 -3.94
N ASP A 90 7.56 8.11 -4.06
CA ASP A 90 8.03 9.33 -3.43
C ASP A 90 7.59 9.29 -1.97
N PHE A 91 8.51 9.38 -1.06
CA PHE A 91 8.26 9.18 0.38
C PHE A 91 7.06 9.97 0.91
N ASN A 92 6.77 11.13 0.31
CA ASN A 92 5.66 12.02 0.71
C ASN A 92 5.68 12.29 2.23
N LEU A 93 6.87 12.49 2.78
CA LEU A 93 7.04 12.95 4.15
C LEU A 93 6.92 14.48 4.19
N LEU A 94 6.33 14.98 5.27
CA LEU A 94 6.28 16.41 5.55
C LEU A 94 7.70 16.85 5.93
N ILE A 95 8.36 17.59 5.03
CA ILE A 95 9.80 17.93 5.12
C ILE A 95 10.12 18.93 6.23
N ASP A 96 9.12 19.67 6.69
CA ASP A 96 9.16 20.65 7.78
C ASP A 96 8.83 20.04 9.15
N ARG A 97 8.71 18.70 9.24
CA ARG A 97 8.32 17.98 10.44
C ARG A 97 9.24 16.82 10.74
N THR A 98 9.47 16.55 12.02
CA THR A 98 10.20 15.37 12.47
C THR A 98 9.47 14.06 12.15
N VAL A 99 10.13 12.93 12.33
CA VAL A 99 9.52 11.59 12.20
C VAL A 99 8.29 11.46 13.13
N ASP A 100 8.43 11.83 14.43
CA ASP A 100 7.28 11.84 15.37
C ASP A 100 6.11 12.66 14.83
N GLN A 101 6.37 13.88 14.37
CA GLN A 101 5.32 14.77 13.86
C GLN A 101 4.68 14.27 12.57
N ASN A 102 5.44 13.60 11.70
CA ASN A 102 4.91 12.94 10.50
C ASN A 102 3.94 11.81 10.84
N LEU A 103 4.29 10.97 11.83
CA LEU A 103 3.45 9.86 12.27
C LEU A 103 2.23 10.37 13.05
N ARG A 104 2.43 11.33 13.96
CA ARG A 104 1.38 11.97 14.74
C ARG A 104 0.33 12.63 13.86
N PHE A 105 0.74 13.33 12.80
CA PHE A 105 -0.17 13.96 11.86
C PHE A 105 -1.22 12.97 11.29
N VAL A 106 -0.80 11.76 10.93
CA VAL A 106 -1.72 10.72 10.44
C VAL A 106 -2.64 10.23 11.55
N MET A 107 -2.12 10.02 12.76
CA MET A 107 -2.95 9.57 13.89
C MET A 107 -4.02 10.59 14.24
N ASP A 108 -3.68 11.88 14.30
CA ASP A 108 -4.63 12.96 14.54
C ASP A 108 -5.71 13.02 13.45
N ALA A 109 -5.30 12.93 12.18
CA ALA A 109 -6.21 12.92 11.02
C ALA A 109 -7.13 11.68 11.01
N THR A 110 -6.71 10.58 11.62
CA THR A 110 -7.48 9.34 11.72
C THR A 110 -8.25 9.19 13.04
N GLY A 111 -8.26 10.22 13.87
CA GLY A 111 -9.15 10.32 15.04
C GLY A 111 -8.60 9.78 16.34
N TRP A 112 -7.29 9.52 16.43
CA TRP A 112 -6.65 9.25 17.72
C TRP A 112 -6.65 10.51 18.57
N ARG A 113 -6.91 10.39 19.89
CA ARG A 113 -7.01 11.53 20.80
C ARG A 113 -6.23 11.32 22.10
N ASP A 114 -6.01 10.07 22.51
CA ASP A 114 -5.28 9.77 23.73
C ASP A 114 -3.78 9.81 23.51
N GLU A 115 -3.11 10.79 24.11
CA GLU A 115 -1.68 11.05 23.98
C GLU A 115 -0.81 9.84 24.36
N LYS A 116 -1.21 9.10 25.39
CA LYS A 116 -0.46 7.91 25.83
C LYS A 116 -0.51 6.80 24.78
N SER A 117 -1.68 6.57 24.18
CA SER A 117 -1.88 5.58 23.12
C SER A 117 -1.18 6.01 21.84
N ILE A 118 -1.19 7.29 21.48
CA ILE A 118 -0.47 7.85 20.34
C ILE A 118 1.03 7.59 20.48
N LYS A 119 1.62 8.03 21.60
CA LYS A 119 3.06 7.85 21.86
C LYS A 119 3.46 6.37 21.84
N ARG A 120 2.68 5.51 22.51
CA ARG A 120 2.91 4.07 22.51
C ARG A 120 2.90 3.50 21.11
N ARG A 121 1.89 3.86 20.27
CA ARG A 121 1.76 3.35 18.90
C ARG A 121 2.88 3.82 17.99
N ILE A 122 3.31 5.08 18.10
CA ILE A 122 4.45 5.61 17.37
C ILE A 122 5.73 4.83 17.69
N ASN A 123 6.02 4.63 18.97
CA ASN A 123 7.20 3.86 19.38
C ASN A 123 7.13 2.41 18.89
N GLU A 124 5.98 1.76 18.98
CA GLU A 124 5.75 0.39 18.49
C GLU A 124 6.06 0.26 16.99
N VAL A 125 5.52 1.17 16.14
CA VAL A 125 5.79 1.08 14.70
C VAL A 125 7.22 1.45 14.33
N LEU A 126 7.86 2.37 15.06
CA LEU A 126 9.27 2.71 14.83
C LEU A 126 10.20 1.57 15.23
N GLU A 127 9.89 0.85 16.30
CA GLU A 127 10.60 -0.36 16.69
C GLU A 127 10.48 -1.45 15.59
N GLN A 128 9.26 -1.66 15.08
CA GLN A 128 9.01 -2.62 14.00
C GLN A 128 9.81 -2.35 12.73
N VAL A 129 10.15 -1.09 12.45
CA VAL A 129 10.95 -0.70 11.26
C VAL A 129 12.42 -0.39 11.62
N SER A 130 12.86 -0.67 12.86
CA SER A 130 14.23 -0.45 13.36
C SER A 130 14.67 1.03 13.31
N LEU A 131 13.79 1.95 13.67
CA LEU A 131 14.04 3.40 13.69
C LEU A 131 13.71 4.07 15.04
N SER A 132 13.79 3.34 16.16
CA SER A 132 13.46 3.87 17.48
C SER A 132 14.31 5.08 17.89
N ASP A 133 15.56 5.15 17.41
CA ASP A 133 16.51 6.23 17.64
C ASP A 133 16.30 7.46 16.75
N LYS A 134 15.41 7.39 15.75
CA LYS A 134 15.19 8.43 14.74
C LYS A 134 13.95 9.30 14.98
N LEU A 135 13.25 9.11 16.11
CA LEU A 135 11.97 9.76 16.43
C LEU A 135 11.96 11.30 16.17
N TYR A 136 13.06 11.97 16.54
CA TYR A 136 13.17 13.43 16.44
C TYR A 136 13.96 13.93 15.23
N LYS A 137 14.35 13.03 14.33
CA LYS A 137 15.04 13.37 13.10
C LYS A 137 14.09 14.00 12.08
N MET A 138 14.63 14.94 11.28
CA MET A 138 13.95 15.49 10.12
C MET A 138 14.12 14.56 8.92
N PRO A 139 13.21 14.54 7.93
CA PRO A 139 13.36 13.70 6.74
C PRO A 139 14.69 13.85 6.01
N HIS A 140 15.23 15.06 5.92
CA HIS A 140 16.51 15.34 5.24
C HIS A 140 17.75 14.82 6.01
N GLU A 141 17.60 14.42 7.27
CA GLU A 141 18.66 13.81 8.08
C GLU A 141 18.66 12.27 7.94
N LEU A 142 17.73 11.69 7.17
CA LEU A 142 17.55 10.26 6.98
C LEU A 142 18.02 9.81 5.59
N SER A 143 18.64 8.64 5.51
CA SER A 143 18.90 7.99 4.21
C SER A 143 17.59 7.65 3.48
N GLY A 144 17.64 7.35 2.17
CA GLY A 144 16.47 6.95 1.40
C GLY A 144 15.78 5.72 1.98
N GLY A 145 16.55 4.71 2.38
CA GLY A 145 16.02 3.51 3.03
C GLY A 145 15.36 3.81 4.39
N GLU A 146 15.95 4.71 5.21
CA GLU A 146 15.35 5.14 6.47
C GLU A 146 14.05 5.93 6.23
N GLN A 147 14.01 6.83 5.23
CA GLN A 147 12.79 7.53 4.85
C GLN A 147 11.69 6.55 4.44
N GLN A 148 12.02 5.53 3.64
CA GLN A 148 11.06 4.49 3.25
C GLN A 148 10.57 3.68 4.44
N ARG A 149 11.43 3.37 5.41
CA ARG A 149 11.02 2.73 6.68
C ARG A 149 10.05 3.61 7.48
N VAL A 150 10.23 4.93 7.51
CA VAL A 150 9.25 5.86 8.11
C VAL A 150 7.92 5.83 7.37
N VAL A 151 7.91 5.76 6.03
CA VAL A 151 6.69 5.63 5.22
C VAL A 151 5.95 4.32 5.54
N ILE A 152 6.68 3.21 5.70
CA ILE A 152 6.12 1.92 6.11
C ILE A 152 5.54 2.03 7.53
N ALA A 153 6.27 2.59 8.49
CA ALA A 153 5.78 2.83 9.86
C ALA A 153 4.46 3.64 9.84
N ARG A 154 4.41 4.70 9.03
CA ARG A 154 3.23 5.53 8.82
C ARG A 154 2.04 4.70 8.28
N ALA A 155 2.28 3.82 7.32
CA ALA A 155 1.25 2.95 6.75
C ALA A 155 0.68 1.96 7.79
N LEU A 156 1.48 1.53 8.77
CA LEU A 156 1.10 0.56 9.80
C LEU A 156 0.33 1.14 10.99
N LEU A 157 0.30 2.48 11.17
CA LEU A 157 -0.26 3.14 12.36
C LEU A 157 -1.66 2.65 12.72
N ASN A 158 -2.54 2.50 11.75
CA ASN A 158 -3.94 2.08 11.95
C ASN A 158 -4.17 0.58 11.84
N LYS A 159 -3.11 -0.26 11.89
CA LYS A 159 -3.22 -1.72 11.71
C LYS A 159 -4.03 -2.06 10.46
N PRO A 160 -3.55 -1.71 9.26
CA PRO A 160 -4.31 -1.82 8.03
C PRO A 160 -4.65 -3.27 7.70
N ALA A 161 -5.82 -3.48 7.10
CA ALA A 161 -6.21 -4.79 6.57
C ALA A 161 -5.57 -5.07 5.20
N LEU A 162 -5.24 -3.99 4.45
CA LEU A 162 -4.55 -4.04 3.16
C LEU A 162 -3.48 -2.95 3.11
N ILE A 163 -2.29 -3.32 2.67
CA ILE A 163 -1.21 -2.40 2.31
C ILE A 163 -1.15 -2.30 0.79
N VAL A 164 -1.28 -1.08 0.28
CA VAL A 164 -1.15 -0.75 -1.14
C VAL A 164 0.17 -0.04 -1.34
N ALA A 165 1.11 -0.66 -2.05
CA ALA A 165 2.43 -0.13 -2.29
C ALA A 165 2.61 0.17 -3.79
N ASP A 166 2.84 1.43 -4.14
CA ASP A 166 3.05 1.89 -5.51
C ASP A 166 4.53 2.19 -5.73
N GLU A 167 5.25 1.22 -6.30
CA GLU A 167 6.69 1.27 -6.57
C GLU A 167 7.55 1.68 -5.35
N PRO A 168 7.36 1.05 -4.18
CA PRO A 168 7.92 1.53 -2.91
C PRO A 168 9.45 1.45 -2.83
N THR A 169 10.10 0.80 -3.79
CA THR A 169 11.56 0.64 -3.86
C THR A 169 12.20 1.35 -5.05
N GLY A 170 11.39 2.07 -5.86
CA GLY A 170 11.83 2.65 -7.13
C GLY A 170 12.92 3.73 -7.02
N ASN A 171 13.12 4.32 -5.83
CA ASN A 171 14.13 5.35 -5.56
C ASN A 171 15.30 4.82 -4.71
N LEU A 172 15.42 3.50 -4.54
CA LEU A 172 16.41 2.85 -3.68
C LEU A 172 17.39 2.02 -4.52
N ASP A 173 18.58 1.80 -3.99
CA ASP A 173 19.52 0.85 -4.55
C ASP A 173 19.01 -0.60 -4.38
N PRO A 174 19.54 -1.58 -5.14
CA PRO A 174 19.04 -2.94 -5.13
C PRO A 174 19.08 -3.62 -3.75
N GLU A 175 20.13 -3.43 -2.97
CA GLU A 175 20.30 -4.04 -1.65
C GLU A 175 19.28 -3.48 -0.66
N THR A 176 19.16 -2.17 -0.59
CA THR A 176 18.13 -1.50 0.22
C THR A 176 16.71 -1.88 -0.21
N SER A 177 16.49 -2.09 -1.53
CA SER A 177 15.20 -2.52 -2.07
C SER A 177 14.78 -3.89 -1.56
N ASP A 178 15.73 -4.84 -1.53
CA ASP A 178 15.52 -6.19 -1.03
C ASP A 178 15.20 -6.16 0.48
N ASP A 179 15.92 -5.35 1.26
CA ASP A 179 15.66 -5.15 2.69
C ASP A 179 14.27 -4.58 2.98
N ILE A 180 13.85 -3.59 2.19
CA ILE A 180 12.51 -2.99 2.32
C ILE A 180 11.42 -4.00 1.98
N LEU A 181 11.61 -4.81 0.94
CA LEU A 181 10.66 -5.85 0.56
C LEU A 181 10.54 -6.92 1.65
N LEU A 182 11.66 -7.40 2.18
CA LEU A 182 11.69 -8.36 3.30
C LEU A 182 10.95 -7.80 4.52
N LEU A 183 11.25 -6.56 4.89
CA LEU A 183 10.58 -5.87 5.99
C LEU A 183 9.06 -5.82 5.77
N MET A 184 8.60 -5.43 4.58
CA MET A 184 7.18 -5.37 4.27
C MET A 184 6.51 -6.74 4.35
N ARG A 185 7.14 -7.80 3.84
CA ARG A 185 6.62 -9.18 3.94
C ARG A 185 6.50 -9.63 5.39
N GLN A 186 7.53 -9.40 6.20
CA GLN A 186 7.53 -9.75 7.62
C GLN A 186 6.41 -9.03 8.37
N LEU A 187 6.30 -7.70 8.19
CA LEU A 187 5.29 -6.89 8.89
C LEU A 187 3.87 -7.24 8.44
N ALA A 188 3.67 -7.52 7.15
CA ALA A 188 2.38 -7.97 6.62
C ALA A 188 1.94 -9.29 7.25
N SER A 189 2.85 -10.27 7.33
CA SER A 189 2.60 -11.57 7.97
C SER A 189 2.26 -11.40 9.46
N GLN A 190 3.07 -10.63 10.20
CA GLN A 190 2.85 -10.37 11.64
C GLN A 190 1.50 -9.70 11.93
N ASN A 191 1.05 -8.79 11.07
CA ASN A 191 -0.20 -8.05 11.25
C ASN A 191 -1.39 -8.72 10.54
N ASN A 192 -1.19 -9.85 9.85
CA ASN A 192 -2.19 -10.49 9.00
C ASN A 192 -2.83 -9.51 7.99
N SER A 193 -2.01 -8.58 7.48
CA SER A 193 -2.37 -7.62 6.46
C SER A 193 -2.14 -8.21 5.06
N ALA A 194 -3.07 -8.00 4.14
CA ALA A 194 -2.78 -8.27 2.74
C ALA A 194 -1.85 -7.18 2.17
N VAL A 195 -1.07 -7.52 1.15
CA VAL A 195 -0.21 -6.55 0.44
C VAL A 195 -0.42 -6.68 -1.06
N LEU A 196 -0.67 -5.56 -1.71
CA LEU A 196 -0.59 -5.43 -3.16
C LEU A 196 0.58 -4.52 -3.50
N PHE A 197 1.67 -5.12 -3.98
CA PHE A 197 2.95 -4.48 -4.24
C PHE A 197 3.13 -4.23 -5.73
N ALA A 198 2.92 -3.00 -6.18
CA ALA A 198 3.14 -2.63 -7.57
C ALA A 198 4.62 -2.37 -7.83
N THR A 199 5.14 -2.97 -8.90
CA THR A 199 6.53 -2.78 -9.32
C THR A 199 6.70 -3.04 -10.82
N HIS A 200 7.77 -2.48 -11.36
CA HIS A 200 8.31 -2.83 -12.69
C HIS A 200 9.68 -3.53 -12.60
N ASP A 201 10.20 -3.74 -11.40
CA ASP A 201 11.44 -4.49 -11.16
C ASP A 201 11.13 -5.99 -11.11
N TYR A 202 11.43 -6.69 -12.20
CA TYR A 202 11.21 -8.15 -12.32
C TYR A 202 12.23 -8.97 -11.53
N ARG A 203 13.39 -8.39 -11.17
CA ARG A 203 14.44 -9.06 -10.39
C ARG A 203 13.90 -9.57 -9.04
N ILE A 204 13.02 -8.80 -8.39
CA ILE A 204 12.47 -9.16 -7.09
C ILE A 204 11.56 -10.41 -7.13
N LEU A 205 10.98 -10.74 -8.29
CA LEU A 205 10.09 -11.90 -8.42
C LEU A 205 10.84 -13.22 -8.30
N GLU A 206 12.10 -13.26 -8.75
CA GLU A 206 12.95 -14.42 -8.66
C GLU A 206 13.45 -14.66 -7.23
N HIS A 207 13.79 -13.57 -6.52
CA HIS A 207 14.30 -13.65 -5.16
C HIS A 207 13.20 -13.82 -4.10
N PHE A 208 12.01 -13.30 -4.37
CA PHE A 208 10.91 -13.26 -3.40
C PHE A 208 9.59 -13.71 -4.03
N PRO A 209 9.43 -15.01 -4.31
CA PRO A 209 8.25 -15.51 -5.02
C PRO A 209 6.95 -15.21 -4.26
N ALA A 210 5.94 -14.77 -5.00
CA ALA A 210 4.57 -14.55 -4.54
C ALA A 210 3.64 -14.55 -5.76
N ARG A 211 2.32 -14.52 -5.53
CA ARG A 211 1.34 -14.42 -6.62
C ARG A 211 1.59 -13.18 -7.49
N ILE A 212 1.54 -13.37 -8.80
CA ILE A 212 1.76 -12.32 -9.79
C ILE A 212 0.46 -11.95 -10.47
N ILE A 213 0.16 -10.66 -10.46
CA ILE A 213 -0.95 -10.02 -11.17
C ILE A 213 -0.33 -9.10 -12.21
N ARG A 214 -0.54 -9.38 -13.48
CA ARG A 214 0.08 -8.64 -14.58
C ARG A 214 -0.88 -7.61 -15.15
N CYS A 215 -0.43 -6.36 -15.22
CA CYS A 215 -1.14 -5.27 -15.89
C CYS A 215 -0.58 -5.09 -17.30
N LEU A 216 -1.35 -5.49 -18.33
CA LEU A 216 -0.92 -5.51 -19.72
C LEU A 216 -2.06 -5.12 -20.67
N ASN A 217 -1.78 -4.19 -21.60
CA ASN A 217 -2.70 -3.77 -22.66
C ASN A 217 -4.11 -3.40 -22.13
N GLY A 218 -4.17 -2.66 -21.01
CA GLY A 218 -5.42 -2.23 -20.43
C GLY A 218 -6.23 -3.34 -19.73
N LYS A 219 -5.60 -4.47 -19.43
CA LYS A 219 -6.22 -5.62 -18.73
C LYS A 219 -5.38 -6.08 -17.54
N ILE A 220 -6.04 -6.74 -16.61
CA ILE A 220 -5.39 -7.50 -15.54
C ILE A 220 -5.44 -8.98 -15.92
N LEU A 221 -4.27 -9.62 -15.87
CA LEU A 221 -4.09 -11.04 -16.11
C LEU A 221 -3.52 -11.65 -14.83
N GLU A 222 -4.10 -12.75 -14.39
CA GLU A 222 -3.56 -13.56 -13.30
C GLU A 222 -2.68 -14.64 -13.91
N GLU A 223 -1.41 -14.73 -13.49
CA GLU A 223 -0.57 -15.86 -13.80
C GLU A 223 -0.81 -16.92 -12.72
N GLU A 224 -1.39 -18.07 -13.10
CA GLU A 224 -1.45 -19.23 -12.23
C GLU A 224 -0.02 -19.71 -11.98
N GLY A 225 0.42 -19.58 -10.72
CA GLY A 225 1.58 -20.15 -10.07
C GLY A 225 2.85 -20.37 -10.88
N PHE A 226 3.94 -19.69 -10.53
CA PHE A 226 5.23 -20.36 -10.52
C PHE A 226 5.17 -21.38 -9.36
N GLU A 227 4.71 -22.61 -9.64
CA GLU A 227 5.13 -23.76 -8.85
C GLU A 227 6.64 -23.91 -9.02
N VAL A 228 7.39 -23.70 -7.94
CA VAL A 228 8.81 -23.99 -7.82
C VAL A 228 8.97 -25.44 -7.44
#